data_3748c736d62f342cefefef076b67a597
#
_entry.id   3748c736d62f342cefefef076b67a597
#
_cell.length_a   1.000
_cell.length_b   1.000
_cell.length_c   1.000
_cell.angle_alpha   90.00
_cell.angle_beta   90.00
_cell.angle_gamma   90.00
#
_symmetry.space_group_name_H-M   'P 1'
#
loop_
_entity.id
_entity.type
_entity.pdbx_description
1 polymer ?
#
loop_
_entity_poly.entity_id
_entity_poly.type
_entity_poly.pdbx_seq_one_letter_code
_entity_poly.pdbx_strand_id
1 'polypeptide(L)'
;MDMPRCSWLAALLAGAALFCPALSAAAAQADTASPVVAPIQVVISGRYRGPRLWRVSRNGHVLWVLGTVSPLPKRMVWQTDDIQRLLRQTQEVIPAWPSVGIGFHPFTALHLYALWRKAQTNPDRQPLSAVLPPALYARFTTLKLRFAPHDRRIERLRPILAARRLYDEALTSSDLTPRNDIQRTVLDLARQGGVPIHQDKLLVKDPVDVMRDLTETPRSAEIACLQSVVTRLETDIGPMQARARAWALGDVALLRRLPHTDNRATCLEAVSGSARVRALVAQAQQDWMTAAVQTLDQNRTTLALQSMDLLLGSDGTLATLRRMGYQVEGP
;
A
#
# COMPACT_ATOMS: atom_id res chain seq x y z
N MET A 1 41.04 16.62 -16.78
CA MET A 1 42.23 16.22 -16.03
C MET A 1 41.83 14.90 -15.37
N ASP A 2 41.93 13.87 -16.11
CA ASP A 2 42.94 12.82 -16.28
C ASP A 2 42.90 11.77 -15.18
N MET A 3 42.46 10.61 -15.62
CA MET A 3 42.72 9.30 -15.03
C MET A 3 44.21 9.00 -14.97
N PRO A 4 44.69 7.98 -14.19
CA PRO A 4 44.97 6.78 -14.97
C PRO A 4 44.61 5.42 -14.33
N ARG A 5 44.36 4.51 -15.26
CA ARG A 5 44.34 3.05 -15.15
C ARG A 5 45.71 2.49 -14.75
N CYS A 6 45.75 1.36 -14.04
CA CYS A 6 46.85 0.41 -14.13
C CYS A 6 46.35 -1.04 -14.03
N SER A 7 46.50 -1.73 -15.15
CA SER A 7 46.47 -3.20 -15.31
C SER A 7 47.83 -3.79 -14.97
N TRP A 8 47.91 -5.03 -14.49
CA TRP A 8 48.94 -6.02 -14.68
C TRP A 8 48.34 -7.38 -14.43
N LEU A 9 48.12 -8.19 -15.34
CA LEU A 9 48.69 -9.25 -16.18
C LEU A 9 49.61 -10.26 -15.47
N ALA A 10 49.12 -11.52 -15.46
CA ALA A 10 49.65 -12.79 -15.95
C ALA A 10 50.95 -13.38 -15.34
N ALA A 11 50.83 -14.70 -15.05
CA ALA A 11 51.74 -15.82 -15.42
C ALA A 11 51.28 -17.08 -14.67
N LEU A 12 50.77 -18.14 -15.27
CA LEU A 12 51.36 -19.28 -16.00
C LEU A 12 52.36 -20.13 -15.21
N LEU A 13 52.05 -21.40 -15.03
CA LEU A 13 52.76 -22.66 -15.37
C LEU A 13 52.33 -23.78 -14.40
N ALA A 14 51.59 -24.77 -14.83
CA ALA A 14 52.00 -26.07 -15.36
C ALA A 14 52.66 -27.04 -14.35
N GLY A 15 52.08 -28.19 -14.14
CA GLY A 15 52.65 -29.33 -13.45
C GLY A 15 51.72 -30.56 -13.49
N ALA A 16 52.08 -31.54 -14.30
CA ALA A 16 51.31 -32.71 -14.71
C ALA A 16 51.35 -33.89 -13.71
N ALA A 17 50.32 -34.70 -13.82
CA ALA A 17 50.23 -36.15 -13.70
C ALA A 17 50.53 -36.86 -12.38
N LEU A 18 49.59 -37.66 -11.92
CA LEU A 18 49.74 -39.11 -11.81
C LEU A 18 48.39 -39.81 -11.49
N PHE A 19 48.05 -40.77 -12.30
CA PHE A 19 46.92 -41.68 -12.23
C PHE A 19 47.02 -42.64 -11.03
N CYS A 20 45.91 -42.85 -10.31
CA CYS A 20 45.66 -44.12 -9.65
C CYS A 20 44.13 -44.31 -9.44
N PRO A 21 43.49 -45.34 -9.93
CA PRO A 21 42.08 -45.59 -9.71
C PRO A 21 41.88 -46.39 -8.42
N ALA A 22 41.19 -45.82 -7.44
CA ALA A 22 40.65 -46.59 -6.32
C ALA A 22 39.13 -46.71 -6.52
N LEU A 23 38.67 -47.91 -6.82
CA LEU A 23 37.27 -48.29 -6.72
C LEU A 23 36.83 -48.12 -5.26
N SER A 24 35.92 -47.19 -5.00
CA SER A 24 35.15 -47.13 -3.76
C SER A 24 33.67 -47.23 -4.09
N ALA A 25 33.06 -48.27 -3.56
CA ALA A 25 31.62 -48.52 -3.65
C ALA A 25 30.86 -47.34 -3.06
N ALA A 26 30.10 -46.65 -3.90
CA ALA A 26 29.15 -45.60 -3.45
C ALA A 26 27.92 -46.30 -2.93
N ALA A 27 27.73 -46.27 -1.61
CA ALA A 27 26.42 -46.51 -0.99
C ALA A 27 25.46 -45.41 -1.43
N ALA A 28 24.44 -45.77 -2.17
CA ALA A 28 23.35 -44.86 -2.54
C ALA A 28 22.55 -44.50 -1.28
N GLN A 29 22.84 -43.36 -0.72
CA GLN A 29 21.91 -42.70 0.22
C GLN A 29 20.78 -42.12 -0.61
N ALA A 30 19.60 -42.70 -0.47
CA ALA A 30 18.36 -42.12 -1.00
C ALA A 30 18.06 -40.85 -0.22
N ASP A 31 18.44 -39.72 -0.77
CA ASP A 31 18.01 -38.39 -0.31
C ASP A 31 16.51 -38.27 -0.57
N THR A 32 15.70 -38.46 0.47
CA THR A 32 14.28 -38.08 0.46
C THR A 32 14.20 -36.57 0.55
N ALA A 33 14.58 -35.88 -0.52
CA ALA A 33 14.29 -34.48 -0.68
C ALA A 33 12.77 -34.33 -0.85
N SER A 34 12.10 -33.82 0.20
CA SER A 34 10.72 -33.34 0.06
C SER A 34 10.66 -32.35 -1.10
N PRO A 35 9.70 -32.48 -2.01
CA PRO A 35 9.59 -31.57 -3.14
C PRO A 35 9.36 -30.17 -2.60
N VAL A 36 10.35 -29.31 -2.74
CA VAL A 36 10.17 -27.87 -2.61
C VAL A 36 9.21 -27.47 -3.73
N VAL A 37 7.94 -27.31 -3.38
CA VAL A 37 6.93 -26.78 -4.31
C VAL A 37 7.39 -25.38 -4.67
N ALA A 38 8.01 -25.25 -5.84
CA ALA A 38 8.33 -23.95 -6.40
C ALA A 38 7.03 -23.12 -6.48
N PRO A 39 7.05 -21.85 -6.08
CA PRO A 39 5.86 -21.01 -6.21
C PRO A 39 5.46 -20.99 -7.68
N ILE A 40 4.25 -21.51 -7.96
CA ILE A 40 3.69 -21.49 -9.30
C ILE A 40 3.56 -20.03 -9.68
N GLN A 41 4.47 -19.54 -10.51
CA GLN A 41 4.32 -18.27 -11.19
C GLN A 41 3.20 -18.42 -12.20
N VAL A 42 1.96 -18.18 -11.78
CA VAL A 42 0.83 -18.12 -12.71
C VAL A 42 0.99 -16.85 -13.52
N VAL A 43 1.70 -16.96 -14.63
CA VAL A 43 1.66 -15.94 -15.68
C VAL A 43 0.26 -16.01 -16.28
N ILE A 44 -0.63 -15.12 -15.82
CA ILE A 44 -1.98 -15.04 -16.37
C ILE A 44 -1.89 -14.24 -17.66
N SER A 45 -1.66 -14.92 -18.78
CA SER A 45 -1.77 -14.40 -20.13
C SER A 45 -3.23 -14.41 -20.62
N GLY A 46 -4.11 -13.76 -19.86
CA GLY A 46 -5.50 -13.56 -20.26
C GLY A 46 -5.81 -12.05 -20.30
N ARG A 47 -6.55 -11.60 -21.32
CA ARG A 47 -7.09 -10.24 -21.31
C ARG A 47 -8.07 -10.12 -20.16
N TYR A 48 -7.67 -9.52 -19.06
CA TYR A 48 -8.56 -9.18 -17.97
C TYR A 48 -9.57 -8.13 -18.47
N ARG A 49 -10.86 -8.34 -18.17
CA ARG A 49 -11.90 -7.36 -18.54
C ARG A 49 -11.76 -6.00 -17.86
N GLY A 50 -10.76 -5.86 -16.98
CA GLY A 50 -10.54 -4.65 -16.19
C GLY A 50 -11.46 -4.56 -14.97
N PRO A 51 -11.24 -3.58 -14.11
CA PRO A 51 -12.04 -3.36 -12.91
C PRO A 51 -13.45 -2.90 -13.27
N ARG A 52 -14.39 -3.23 -12.42
CA ARG A 52 -15.76 -2.79 -12.57
C ARG A 52 -15.95 -1.35 -12.10
N LEU A 53 -16.87 -0.66 -12.76
CA LEU A 53 -17.28 0.70 -12.43
C LEU A 53 -18.69 0.68 -11.84
N TRP A 54 -18.92 1.49 -10.83
CA TRP A 54 -20.26 1.78 -10.32
C TRP A 54 -20.79 3.03 -11.01
N ARG A 55 -22.05 3.00 -11.40
CA ARG A 55 -22.73 4.12 -11.99
C ARG A 55 -23.65 4.76 -10.94
N VAL A 56 -23.36 6.01 -10.58
CA VAL A 56 -24.23 6.82 -9.73
C VAL A 56 -24.86 7.90 -10.59
N SER A 57 -26.20 8.02 -10.54
CA SER A 57 -26.86 8.97 -11.45
C SER A 57 -28.07 9.66 -10.82
N ARG A 58 -28.34 10.88 -11.30
CA ARG A 58 -29.54 11.66 -11.01
C ARG A 58 -29.74 12.68 -12.14
N ASN A 59 -30.97 12.86 -12.60
CA ASN A 59 -31.36 13.89 -13.59
C ASN A 59 -30.51 13.91 -14.89
N GLY A 60 -30.06 12.76 -15.36
CA GLY A 60 -29.25 12.66 -16.57
C GLY A 60 -27.74 12.88 -16.37
N HIS A 61 -27.32 13.20 -15.17
CA HIS A 61 -25.92 13.32 -14.76
C HIS A 61 -25.40 11.99 -14.23
N VAL A 62 -24.14 11.65 -14.51
CA VAL A 62 -23.54 10.37 -14.17
C VAL A 62 -22.16 10.55 -13.53
N LEU A 63 -22.00 9.98 -12.36
CA LEU A 63 -20.70 9.78 -11.71
C LEU A 63 -20.32 8.31 -11.83
N TRP A 64 -19.27 8.02 -12.57
CA TRP A 64 -18.67 6.71 -12.62
C TRP A 64 -17.65 6.58 -11.49
N VAL A 65 -17.77 5.57 -10.66
CA VAL A 65 -16.87 5.36 -9.53
C VAL A 65 -16.03 4.11 -9.76
N LEU A 66 -14.71 4.30 -9.81
CA LEU A 66 -13.72 3.23 -9.86
C LEU A 66 -13.23 2.92 -8.46
N GLY A 67 -13.53 1.71 -7.96
CA GLY A 67 -12.95 1.23 -6.72
C GLY A 67 -11.47 0.90 -6.88
N THR A 68 -10.61 1.36 -5.98
CA THR A 68 -9.19 1.06 -5.95
C THR A 68 -8.86 0.08 -4.83
N VAL A 69 -7.90 -0.81 -5.03
CA VAL A 69 -7.38 -1.75 -4.03
C VAL A 69 -5.89 -1.54 -3.79
N SER A 70 -5.43 -1.87 -2.61
CA SER A 70 -4.03 -1.86 -2.22
C SER A 70 -3.82 -2.92 -1.13
N PRO A 71 -2.69 -3.64 -1.11
CA PRO A 71 -1.57 -3.57 -2.05
C PRO A 71 -1.85 -4.25 -3.39
N LEU A 72 -0.98 -3.96 -4.38
CA LEU A 72 -1.05 -4.52 -5.72
C LEU A 72 0.27 -5.21 -6.09
N PRO A 73 0.29 -6.20 -7.01
CA PRO A 73 1.53 -6.67 -7.63
C PRO A 73 2.27 -5.51 -8.31
N LYS A 74 3.60 -5.44 -8.12
CA LYS A 74 4.44 -4.34 -8.66
C LYS A 74 4.36 -4.18 -10.18
N ARG A 75 4.10 -5.29 -10.90
CA ARG A 75 4.03 -5.32 -12.37
C ARG A 75 2.62 -5.68 -12.84
N MET A 76 1.61 -5.24 -12.10
CA MET A 76 0.24 -5.54 -12.48
C MET A 76 -0.14 -4.78 -13.75
N VAL A 77 -0.39 -5.52 -14.82
CA VAL A 77 -0.99 -4.99 -16.04
C VAL A 77 -2.50 -5.24 -15.97
N TRP A 78 -3.29 -4.19 -16.13
CA TRP A 78 -4.74 -4.27 -16.18
C TRP A 78 -5.27 -3.49 -17.38
N GLN A 79 -6.47 -3.83 -17.83
CA GLN A 79 -7.04 -3.26 -19.04
C GLN A 79 -7.60 -1.86 -18.77
N THR A 80 -7.08 -0.88 -19.45
CA THR A 80 -7.44 0.54 -19.29
C THR A 80 -8.36 1.08 -20.40
N ASP A 81 -8.67 0.27 -21.43
CA ASP A 81 -9.41 0.71 -22.61
C ASP A 81 -10.78 1.31 -22.27
N ASP A 82 -11.48 0.71 -21.30
CA ASP A 82 -12.79 1.21 -20.84
C ASP A 82 -12.65 2.54 -20.11
N ILE A 83 -11.60 2.69 -19.31
CA ILE A 83 -11.30 3.97 -18.63
C ILE A 83 -10.92 5.04 -19.65
N GLN A 84 -10.10 4.72 -20.65
CA GLN A 84 -9.73 5.66 -21.70
C GLN A 84 -10.95 6.09 -22.52
N ARG A 85 -11.87 5.16 -22.84
CA ARG A 85 -13.12 5.49 -23.53
C ARG A 85 -14.01 6.39 -22.67
N LEU A 86 -14.10 6.11 -21.37
CA LEU A 86 -14.86 6.91 -20.42
C LEU A 86 -14.27 8.31 -20.28
N LEU A 87 -12.94 8.42 -20.16
CA LEU A 87 -12.25 9.72 -20.04
C LEU A 87 -12.52 10.66 -21.22
N ARG A 88 -12.74 10.14 -22.45
CA ARG A 88 -13.07 10.98 -23.61
C ARG A 88 -14.39 11.76 -23.48
N GLN A 89 -15.31 11.31 -22.62
CA GLN A 89 -16.59 11.97 -22.36
C GLN A 89 -16.68 12.50 -20.92
N THR A 90 -15.62 12.35 -20.14
CA THR A 90 -15.53 12.81 -18.77
C THR A 90 -15.13 14.28 -18.71
N GLN A 91 -15.87 15.07 -17.94
CA GLN A 91 -15.61 16.50 -17.78
C GLN A 91 -14.65 16.78 -16.63
N GLU A 92 -14.58 15.87 -15.65
CA GLU A 92 -13.70 16.01 -14.49
C GLU A 92 -13.40 14.64 -13.86
N VAL A 93 -12.21 14.49 -13.26
CA VAL A 93 -11.80 13.31 -12.50
C VAL A 93 -11.60 13.66 -11.03
N ILE A 94 -12.28 12.96 -10.13
CA ILE A 94 -12.12 13.11 -8.67
C ILE A 94 -11.14 12.04 -8.16
N PRO A 95 -9.98 12.41 -7.60
CA PRO A 95 -9.05 11.45 -7.00
C PRO A 95 -9.62 10.86 -5.70
N ALA A 96 -9.13 9.67 -5.30
CA ALA A 96 -9.59 9.00 -4.06
C ALA A 96 -9.20 9.76 -2.77
N TRP A 97 -8.16 10.57 -2.85
CA TRP A 97 -7.67 11.39 -1.74
C TRP A 97 -7.28 12.78 -2.24
N PRO A 98 -7.57 13.83 -1.47
CA PRO A 98 -7.14 15.18 -1.80
C PRO A 98 -5.62 15.30 -1.73
N SER A 99 -5.07 16.29 -2.38
CA SER A 99 -3.68 16.66 -2.19
C SER A 99 -3.49 17.26 -0.78
N VAL A 100 -2.42 16.86 -0.09
CA VAL A 100 -2.12 17.43 1.23
C VAL A 100 -1.23 18.65 1.06
N GLY A 101 -1.73 19.81 1.49
CA GLY A 101 -0.96 21.05 1.59
C GLY A 101 -0.47 21.25 3.02
N ILE A 102 0.80 21.57 3.19
CA ILE A 102 1.37 21.97 4.48
C ILE A 102 1.75 23.45 4.35
N GLY A 103 1.30 24.27 5.29
CA GLY A 103 1.75 25.66 5.40
C GLY A 103 3.26 25.69 5.62
N PHE A 104 4.00 26.12 4.61
CA PHE A 104 5.47 26.04 4.65
C PHE A 104 6.04 27.36 5.18
N HIS A 105 6.69 27.27 6.35
CA HIS A 105 7.58 28.30 6.86
C HIS A 105 8.94 27.65 7.16
N PRO A 106 10.09 28.24 6.80
CA PRO A 106 11.40 27.59 6.96
C PRO A 106 11.69 27.15 8.41
N PHE A 107 11.28 27.92 9.39
CA PHE A 107 11.40 27.53 10.81
C PHE A 107 10.51 26.33 11.17
N THR A 108 9.32 26.22 10.55
CA THR A 108 8.43 25.07 10.71
C THR A 108 9.09 23.77 10.19
N ALA A 109 9.81 23.85 9.09
CA ALA A 109 10.51 22.68 8.52
C ALA A 109 11.58 22.15 9.47
N LEU A 110 12.39 23.02 10.08
CA LEU A 110 13.42 22.63 11.05
C LEU A 110 12.80 21.99 12.30
N HIS A 111 11.70 22.57 12.80
CA HIS A 111 10.98 22.04 13.96
C HIS A 111 10.36 20.67 13.66
N LEU A 112 9.70 20.53 12.50
CA LEU A 112 9.15 19.25 12.04
C LEU A 112 10.23 18.20 11.89
N TYR A 113 11.41 18.55 11.37
CA TYR A 113 12.53 17.63 11.25
C TYR A 113 13.02 17.16 12.62
N ALA A 114 13.13 18.07 13.60
CA ALA A 114 13.54 17.72 14.95
C ALA A 114 12.52 16.77 15.63
N LEU A 115 11.24 17.07 15.51
CA LEU A 115 10.15 16.20 16.02
C LEU A 115 10.16 14.86 15.31
N TRP A 116 10.29 14.84 13.99
CA TRP A 116 10.37 13.60 13.20
C TRP A 116 11.56 12.73 13.62
N ARG A 117 12.74 13.34 13.83
CA ARG A 117 13.90 12.62 14.35
C ARG A 117 13.65 12.00 15.72
N LYS A 118 13.01 12.74 16.63
CA LYS A 118 12.61 12.24 17.95
C LYS A 118 11.57 11.13 17.87
N ALA A 119 10.64 11.24 16.91
CA ALA A 119 9.57 10.28 16.70
C ALA A 119 10.04 8.91 16.18
N GLN A 120 11.25 8.80 15.65
CA GLN A 120 11.71 7.56 15.00
C GLN A 120 12.05 6.44 15.97
N THR A 121 12.62 6.76 17.11
CA THR A 121 13.15 5.78 18.06
C THR A 121 12.34 5.75 19.34
N ASN A 122 12.38 4.62 20.02
CA ASN A 122 11.82 4.50 21.35
C ASN A 122 12.50 5.49 22.32
N PRO A 123 11.78 5.94 23.38
CA PRO A 123 12.42 6.65 24.49
C PRO A 123 13.64 5.88 24.98
N ASP A 124 14.68 6.60 25.37
CA ASP A 124 15.96 6.05 25.83
C ASP A 124 16.64 5.09 24.84
N ARG A 125 16.24 5.16 23.55
CA ARG A 125 16.72 4.28 22.48
C ARG A 125 16.58 2.78 22.79
N GLN A 126 15.60 2.41 23.61
CA GLN A 126 15.32 1.04 23.94
C GLN A 126 15.05 0.20 22.68
N PRO A 127 15.58 -1.04 22.60
CA PRO A 127 15.27 -1.94 21.50
C PRO A 127 13.83 -2.46 21.61
N LEU A 128 13.26 -2.92 20.50
CA LEU A 128 11.92 -3.50 20.50
C LEU A 128 11.78 -4.70 21.46
N SER A 129 12.85 -5.47 21.68
CA SER A 129 12.87 -6.57 22.66
C SER A 129 12.57 -6.16 24.11
N ALA A 130 12.89 -4.90 24.45
CA ALA A 130 12.61 -4.36 25.79
C ALA A 130 11.23 -3.68 25.87
N VAL A 131 10.61 -3.38 24.72
CA VAL A 131 9.36 -2.61 24.61
C VAL A 131 8.16 -3.52 24.38
N LEU A 132 8.33 -4.59 23.60
CA LEU A 132 7.25 -5.50 23.21
C LEU A 132 7.06 -6.63 24.22
N PRO A 133 5.82 -7.13 24.38
CA PRO A 133 5.59 -8.39 25.06
C PRO A 133 6.42 -9.53 24.43
N PRO A 134 7.03 -10.44 25.20
CA PRO A 134 7.94 -11.47 24.67
C PRO A 134 7.34 -12.31 23.54
N ALA A 135 6.08 -12.71 23.65
CA ALA A 135 5.37 -13.48 22.62
C ALA A 135 5.21 -12.69 21.31
N LEU A 136 4.91 -11.40 21.38
CA LEU A 136 4.80 -10.55 20.20
C LEU A 136 6.18 -10.30 19.57
N TYR A 137 7.21 -10.10 20.39
CA TYR A 137 8.56 -9.92 19.91
C TYR A 137 9.09 -11.16 19.17
N ALA A 138 8.80 -12.37 19.67
CA ALA A 138 9.17 -13.62 18.98
C ALA A 138 8.51 -13.72 17.61
N ARG A 139 7.20 -13.44 17.48
CA ARG A 139 6.48 -13.42 16.21
C ARG A 139 7.03 -12.37 15.26
N PHE A 140 7.25 -11.15 15.77
CA PHE A 140 7.89 -10.07 14.99
C PHE A 140 9.26 -10.48 14.45
N THR A 141 10.10 -11.11 15.28
CA THR A 141 11.45 -11.56 14.89
C THR A 141 11.39 -12.60 13.78
N THR A 142 10.45 -13.56 13.86
CA THR A 142 10.23 -14.56 12.81
C THR A 142 9.91 -13.89 11.46
N LEU A 143 9.00 -12.94 11.46
CA LEU A 143 8.64 -12.19 10.23
C LEU A 143 9.77 -11.28 9.76
N LYS A 144 10.49 -10.64 10.67
CA LYS A 144 11.67 -9.84 10.34
C LYS A 144 12.74 -10.67 9.65
N LEU A 145 13.06 -11.85 10.17
CA LEU A 145 14.03 -12.75 9.55
C LEU A 145 13.59 -13.18 8.16
N ARG A 146 12.28 -13.35 7.95
CA ARG A 146 11.71 -13.72 6.66
C ARG A 146 11.73 -12.58 5.63
N PHE A 147 11.34 -11.36 6.02
CA PHE A 147 11.05 -10.27 5.09
C PHE A 147 12.08 -9.14 5.11
N ALA A 148 12.79 -8.94 6.23
CA ALA A 148 13.76 -7.87 6.42
C ALA A 148 15.04 -8.35 7.16
N PRO A 149 15.70 -9.46 6.71
CA PRO A 149 16.80 -10.08 7.47
C PRO A 149 17.99 -9.14 7.68
N HIS A 150 18.20 -8.23 6.76
CA HIS A 150 19.35 -7.31 6.79
C HIS A 150 19.05 -5.95 7.43
N ASP A 151 17.78 -5.67 7.77
CA ASP A 151 17.42 -4.39 8.40
C ASP A 151 17.62 -4.43 9.92
N ARG A 152 18.82 -3.99 10.34
CA ARG A 152 19.17 -3.86 11.76
C ARG A 152 18.52 -2.63 12.41
N ARG A 153 18.08 -1.65 11.63
CA ARG A 153 17.52 -0.40 12.16
C ARG A 153 16.11 -0.58 12.70
N ILE A 154 15.34 -1.53 12.15
CA ILE A 154 13.96 -1.81 12.53
C ILE A 154 13.82 -2.08 14.05
N GLU A 155 14.83 -2.70 14.67
CA GLU A 155 14.85 -3.03 16.11
C GLU A 155 14.87 -1.82 17.04
N ARG A 156 15.25 -0.66 16.51
CA ARG A 156 15.36 0.59 17.29
C ARG A 156 14.20 1.55 17.04
N LEU A 157 13.34 1.22 16.11
CA LEU A 157 12.17 2.04 15.79
C LEU A 157 11.11 1.91 16.88
N ARG A 158 10.27 2.93 16.98
CA ARG A 158 9.02 2.83 17.76
C ARG A 158 8.13 1.73 17.15
N PRO A 159 7.28 1.04 17.95
CA PRO A 159 6.49 -0.08 17.48
C PRO A 159 5.67 0.22 16.21
N ILE A 160 5.05 1.39 16.12
CA ILE A 160 4.26 1.79 14.95
C ILE A 160 5.12 1.95 13.68
N LEU A 161 6.35 2.47 13.82
CA LEU A 161 7.26 2.62 12.69
C LEU A 161 7.91 1.30 12.30
N ALA A 162 8.16 0.43 13.27
CA ALA A 162 8.61 -0.93 13.02
C ALA A 162 7.52 -1.74 12.29
N ALA A 163 6.26 -1.59 12.69
CA ALA A 163 5.10 -2.17 12.01
C ALA A 163 5.05 -1.74 10.55
N ARG A 164 5.14 -0.44 10.29
CA ARG A 164 5.16 0.11 8.94
C ARG A 164 6.34 -0.42 8.12
N ARG A 165 7.55 -0.39 8.69
CA ARG A 165 8.75 -0.86 8.02
C ARG A 165 8.69 -2.33 7.68
N LEU A 166 8.27 -3.18 8.63
CA LEU A 166 8.09 -4.61 8.41
C LEU A 166 7.05 -4.89 7.31
N TYR A 167 5.94 -4.17 7.31
CA TYR A 167 4.90 -4.29 6.30
C TYR A 167 5.42 -3.92 4.90
N ASP A 168 6.10 -2.79 4.76
CA ASP A 168 6.66 -2.33 3.49
C ASP A 168 7.71 -3.33 2.93
N GLU A 169 8.56 -3.91 3.79
CA GLU A 169 9.53 -4.94 3.40
C GLU A 169 8.84 -6.26 3.01
N ALA A 170 7.81 -6.66 3.76
CA ALA A 170 7.05 -7.88 3.45
C ALA A 170 6.31 -7.75 2.11
N LEU A 171 5.71 -6.62 1.82
CA LEU A 171 5.11 -6.35 0.51
C LEU A 171 6.18 -6.38 -0.59
N THR A 172 7.31 -5.73 -0.35
CA THR A 172 8.40 -5.63 -1.32
C THR A 172 8.98 -7.00 -1.68
N SER A 173 9.21 -7.85 -0.68
CA SER A 173 9.72 -9.23 -0.87
C SER A 173 8.68 -10.17 -1.49
N SER A 174 7.39 -9.84 -1.38
CA SER A 174 6.28 -10.61 -1.96
C SER A 174 5.83 -10.08 -3.33
N ASP A 175 6.65 -9.25 -3.98
CA ASP A 175 6.35 -8.59 -5.26
C ASP A 175 5.07 -7.73 -5.23
N LEU A 176 4.73 -7.20 -4.04
CA LEU A 176 3.61 -6.29 -3.85
C LEU A 176 4.09 -4.86 -3.63
N THR A 177 3.21 -3.90 -3.89
CA THR A 177 3.43 -2.48 -3.61
C THR A 177 2.24 -1.86 -2.89
N PRO A 178 2.46 -1.06 -1.84
CA PRO A 178 1.39 -0.31 -1.20
C PRO A 178 0.99 0.94 -1.99
N ARG A 179 1.70 1.25 -3.09
CA ARG A 179 1.41 2.42 -3.92
C ARG A 179 0.08 2.24 -4.64
N ASN A 180 -0.71 3.30 -4.70
CA ASN A 180 -1.94 3.30 -5.50
C ASN A 180 -1.60 3.57 -6.97
N ASP A 181 -1.05 2.56 -7.64
CA ASP A 181 -0.68 2.66 -9.04
C ASP A 181 -1.91 2.76 -9.95
N ILE A 182 -3.09 2.29 -9.48
CA ILE A 182 -4.38 2.46 -10.18
C ILE A 182 -4.70 3.95 -10.30
N GLN A 183 -4.71 4.67 -9.18
CA GLN A 183 -4.99 6.10 -9.20
C GLN A 183 -3.99 6.84 -10.07
N ARG A 184 -2.69 6.55 -9.94
CA ARG A 184 -1.67 7.17 -10.78
C ARG A 184 -1.95 6.96 -12.25
N THR A 185 -2.20 5.72 -12.68
CA THR A 185 -2.52 5.39 -14.08
C THR A 185 -3.72 6.18 -14.59
N VAL A 186 -4.81 6.23 -13.83
CA VAL A 186 -6.02 6.97 -14.24
C VAL A 186 -5.76 8.47 -14.33
N LEU A 187 -5.06 9.05 -13.35
CA LEU A 187 -4.76 10.48 -13.37
C LEU A 187 -3.78 10.86 -14.49
N ASP A 188 -2.83 9.97 -14.82
CA ASP A 188 -1.92 10.19 -15.97
C ASP A 188 -2.68 10.10 -17.29
N LEU A 189 -3.60 9.16 -17.46
CA LEU A 189 -4.49 9.10 -18.61
C LEU A 189 -5.40 10.33 -18.72
N ALA A 190 -5.93 10.82 -17.62
CA ALA A 190 -6.74 12.05 -17.58
C ALA A 190 -5.91 13.27 -18.03
N ARG A 191 -4.68 13.43 -17.52
CA ARG A 191 -3.77 14.52 -17.93
C ARG A 191 -3.43 14.44 -19.43
N GLN A 192 -3.14 13.24 -19.94
CA GLN A 192 -2.85 13.02 -21.38
C GLN A 192 -4.06 13.36 -22.24
N GLY A 193 -5.28 13.08 -21.76
CA GLY A 193 -6.53 13.42 -22.44
C GLY A 193 -6.99 14.86 -22.22
N GLY A 194 -6.27 15.68 -21.46
CA GLY A 194 -6.66 17.05 -21.15
C GLY A 194 -7.88 17.16 -20.22
N VAL A 195 -8.24 16.06 -19.51
CA VAL A 195 -9.39 16.04 -18.60
C VAL A 195 -9.00 16.69 -17.26
N PRO A 196 -9.75 17.70 -16.79
CA PRO A 196 -9.50 18.34 -15.51
C PRO A 196 -9.51 17.33 -14.35
N ILE A 197 -8.62 17.53 -13.41
CA ILE A 197 -8.57 16.75 -12.17
C ILE A 197 -9.04 17.67 -11.05
N HIS A 198 -10.03 17.20 -10.28
CA HIS A 198 -10.53 17.91 -9.12
C HIS A 198 -9.41 18.16 -8.12
N GLN A 199 -9.26 19.42 -7.69
CA GLN A 199 -8.13 19.85 -6.87
C GLN A 199 -8.58 20.30 -5.48
N ASP A 200 -9.02 19.34 -4.68
CA ASP A 200 -9.17 19.60 -3.26
C ASP A 200 -7.81 19.55 -2.56
N LYS A 201 -7.56 20.54 -1.72
CA LYS A 201 -6.36 20.61 -0.88
C LYS A 201 -6.75 20.49 0.58
N LEU A 202 -6.41 19.37 1.17
CA LEU A 202 -6.47 19.22 2.63
C LEU A 202 -5.32 20.01 3.24
N LEU A 203 -5.64 21.20 3.78
CA LEU A 203 -4.63 22.04 4.42
C LEU A 203 -4.39 21.61 5.86
N VAL A 204 -3.17 21.17 6.14
CA VAL A 204 -2.70 20.96 7.51
C VAL A 204 -2.24 22.32 8.06
N LYS A 205 -3.12 23.00 8.81
CA LYS A 205 -2.86 24.34 9.35
C LYS A 205 -1.73 24.32 10.37
N ASP A 206 -1.74 23.33 11.26
CA ASP A 206 -0.81 23.21 12.39
C ASP A 206 0.02 21.90 12.28
N PRO A 207 0.94 21.81 11.30
CA PRO A 207 1.68 20.58 11.05
C PRO A 207 2.61 20.18 12.20
N VAL A 208 3.08 21.16 12.98
CA VAL A 208 3.90 20.90 14.18
C VAL A 208 3.10 20.20 15.26
N ASP A 209 1.87 20.64 15.50
CA ASP A 209 0.99 20.05 16.50
C ASP A 209 0.52 18.66 16.07
N VAL A 210 0.21 18.46 14.77
CA VAL A 210 -0.08 17.13 14.24
C VAL A 210 1.11 16.20 14.45
N MET A 211 2.33 16.65 14.15
CA MET A 211 3.54 15.85 14.37
C MET A 211 3.77 15.58 15.87
N ARG A 212 3.52 16.55 16.76
CA ARG A 212 3.60 16.34 18.19
C ARG A 212 2.62 15.28 18.67
N ASP A 213 1.35 15.37 18.28
CA ASP A 213 0.32 14.39 18.60
C ASP A 213 0.73 12.97 18.16
N LEU A 214 1.34 12.83 16.97
CA LEU A 214 1.87 11.56 16.49
C LEU A 214 3.07 11.07 17.34
N THR A 215 3.89 11.99 17.87
CA THR A 215 5.00 11.61 18.76
C THR A 215 4.53 11.19 20.15
N GLU A 216 3.38 11.68 20.57
CA GLU A 216 2.76 11.43 21.88
C GLU A 216 1.79 10.24 21.85
N THR A 217 1.69 9.53 20.72
CA THR A 217 0.87 8.31 20.62
C THR A 217 1.20 7.35 21.75
N PRO A 218 0.19 6.86 22.50
CA PRO A 218 0.41 5.93 23.61
C PRO A 218 1.12 4.65 23.15
N ARG A 219 2.10 4.20 23.92
CA ARG A 219 2.88 2.98 23.62
C ARG A 219 1.99 1.75 23.41
N SER A 220 0.93 1.61 24.21
CA SER A 220 -0.04 0.51 24.07
C SER A 220 -0.72 0.51 22.70
N ALA A 221 -1.09 1.68 22.18
CA ALA A 221 -1.70 1.82 20.87
C ALA A 221 -0.71 1.48 19.75
N GLU A 222 0.55 1.88 19.87
CA GLU A 222 1.59 1.51 18.92
C GLU A 222 1.86 0.00 18.92
N ILE A 223 1.87 -0.63 20.08
CA ILE A 223 2.02 -2.08 20.20
C ILE A 223 0.83 -2.79 19.55
N ALA A 224 -0.39 -2.31 19.76
CA ALA A 224 -1.59 -2.87 19.14
C ALA A 224 -1.52 -2.77 17.59
N CYS A 225 -1.05 -1.65 17.05
CA CYS A 225 -0.80 -1.51 15.62
C CYS A 225 0.24 -2.53 15.12
N LEU A 226 1.38 -2.68 15.82
CA LEU A 226 2.39 -3.67 15.45
C LEU A 226 1.82 -5.10 15.50
N GLN A 227 1.08 -5.44 16.53
CA GLN A 227 0.43 -6.75 16.67
C GLN A 227 -0.54 -7.04 15.51
N SER A 228 -1.35 -6.07 15.12
CA SER A 228 -2.25 -6.18 13.98
C SER A 228 -1.49 -6.44 12.67
N VAL A 229 -0.39 -5.72 12.44
CA VAL A 229 0.46 -5.92 11.26
C VAL A 229 1.12 -7.29 11.28
N VAL A 230 1.66 -7.73 12.42
CA VAL A 230 2.26 -9.07 12.58
C VAL A 230 1.23 -10.15 12.25
N THR A 231 0.05 -10.10 12.85
CA THR A 231 -1.03 -11.07 12.58
C THR A 231 -1.40 -11.11 11.11
N ARG A 232 -1.53 -9.95 10.49
CA ARG A 232 -1.84 -9.88 9.05
C ARG A 232 -0.76 -10.48 8.16
N LEU A 233 0.52 -10.22 8.45
CA LEU A 233 1.62 -10.76 7.65
C LEU A 233 1.76 -12.28 7.79
N GLU A 234 1.28 -12.86 8.87
CA GLU A 234 1.24 -14.31 9.06
C GLU A 234 0.17 -14.98 8.17
N THR A 235 -0.94 -14.29 7.87
CA THR A 235 -2.14 -14.88 7.27
C THR A 235 -2.46 -14.36 5.87
N ASP A 236 -2.15 -13.11 5.54
CA ASP A 236 -2.85 -12.38 4.49
C ASP A 236 -2.05 -12.12 3.20
N ILE A 237 -0.79 -12.51 3.09
CA ILE A 237 -0.01 -12.26 1.85
C ILE A 237 -0.68 -12.90 0.63
N GLY A 238 -1.12 -14.16 0.74
CA GLY A 238 -1.87 -14.84 -0.33
C GLY A 238 -3.22 -14.17 -0.63
N PRO A 239 -4.06 -13.92 0.37
CA PRO A 239 -5.30 -13.12 0.22
C PRO A 239 -5.10 -11.75 -0.42
N MET A 240 -4.03 -11.01 -0.12
CA MET A 240 -3.73 -9.73 -0.79
C MET A 240 -3.54 -9.89 -2.30
N GLN A 241 -2.80 -10.91 -2.74
CA GLN A 241 -2.62 -11.22 -4.15
C GLN A 241 -3.94 -11.66 -4.80
N ALA A 242 -4.74 -12.47 -4.10
CA ALA A 242 -6.06 -12.90 -4.59
C ALA A 242 -7.02 -11.70 -4.76
N ARG A 243 -7.02 -10.75 -3.82
CA ARG A 243 -7.81 -9.51 -3.93
C ARG A 243 -7.39 -8.67 -5.14
N ALA A 244 -6.09 -8.51 -5.38
CA ALA A 244 -5.59 -7.79 -6.54
C ALA A 244 -6.03 -8.45 -7.86
N ARG A 245 -6.01 -9.77 -7.93
CA ARG A 245 -6.51 -10.53 -9.09
C ARG A 245 -8.01 -10.38 -9.27
N ALA A 246 -8.79 -10.54 -8.20
CA ALA A 246 -10.24 -10.39 -8.25
C ALA A 246 -10.63 -8.99 -8.75
N TRP A 247 -9.94 -7.96 -8.28
CA TRP A 247 -10.11 -6.59 -8.76
C TRP A 247 -9.82 -6.46 -10.26
N ALA A 248 -8.68 -6.98 -10.72
CA ALA A 248 -8.30 -6.90 -12.13
C ALA A 248 -9.27 -7.63 -13.06
N LEU A 249 -9.90 -8.70 -12.58
CA LEU A 249 -10.91 -9.46 -13.30
C LEU A 249 -12.31 -8.84 -13.20
N GLY A 250 -12.51 -7.85 -12.33
CA GLY A 250 -13.82 -7.28 -12.04
C GLY A 250 -14.70 -8.21 -11.23
N ASP A 251 -14.14 -9.17 -10.51
CA ASP A 251 -14.89 -10.09 -9.64
C ASP A 251 -15.14 -9.48 -8.26
N VAL A 252 -16.16 -8.62 -8.21
CA VAL A 252 -16.57 -7.94 -6.97
C VAL A 252 -17.14 -8.92 -5.93
N ALA A 253 -17.76 -10.00 -6.38
CA ALA A 253 -18.30 -11.01 -5.47
C ALA A 253 -17.17 -11.73 -4.71
N LEU A 254 -16.08 -12.06 -5.39
CA LEU A 254 -14.88 -12.62 -4.77
C LEU A 254 -14.20 -11.60 -3.86
N LEU A 255 -14.10 -10.33 -4.28
CA LEU A 255 -13.55 -9.25 -3.46
C LEU A 255 -14.25 -9.11 -2.10
N ARG A 256 -15.58 -9.23 -2.08
CA ARG A 256 -16.39 -9.17 -0.83
C ARG A 256 -16.17 -10.38 0.08
N ARG A 257 -15.87 -11.55 -0.48
CA ARG A 257 -15.64 -12.80 0.29
C ARG A 257 -14.24 -12.96 0.80
N LEU A 258 -13.26 -12.37 0.12
CA LEU A 258 -11.86 -12.49 0.55
C LEU A 258 -11.64 -11.75 1.86
N PRO A 259 -10.91 -12.35 2.81
CA PRO A 259 -10.55 -11.69 4.05
C PRO A 259 -9.89 -10.34 3.76
N HIS A 260 -10.35 -9.33 4.46
CA HIS A 260 -9.76 -8.02 4.42
C HIS A 260 -9.64 -7.50 5.85
N THR A 261 -8.45 -7.63 6.39
CA THR A 261 -8.13 -6.98 7.66
C THR A 261 -7.62 -5.58 7.33
N ASP A 262 -8.42 -4.57 7.65
CA ASP A 262 -7.96 -3.19 7.50
C ASP A 262 -6.98 -2.81 8.61
N ASN A 263 -5.70 -3.12 8.37
CA ASN A 263 -4.63 -2.66 9.28
C ASN A 263 -4.51 -1.16 9.32
N ARG A 264 -4.98 -0.50 8.25
CA ARG A 264 -4.99 0.95 8.22
C ARG A 264 -5.92 1.47 9.32
N ALA A 265 -7.06 0.82 9.55
CA ALA A 265 -7.96 1.18 10.64
C ALA A 265 -7.24 1.05 12.00
N THR A 266 -6.66 -0.10 12.33
CA THR A 266 -6.01 -0.30 13.64
C THR A 266 -4.79 0.61 13.84
N CYS A 267 -3.96 0.80 12.81
CA CYS A 267 -2.82 1.70 12.91
C CYS A 267 -3.24 3.18 12.83
N LEU A 268 -4.33 3.48 12.14
CA LEU A 268 -4.93 4.81 12.14
C LEU A 268 -5.57 5.11 13.50
N GLU A 269 -6.24 4.15 14.14
CA GLU A 269 -6.74 4.29 15.51
C GLU A 269 -5.61 4.57 16.49
N ALA A 270 -4.46 3.91 16.34
CA ALA A 270 -3.30 4.18 17.17
C ALA A 270 -2.87 5.67 17.08
N VAL A 271 -2.80 6.24 15.87
CA VAL A 271 -2.48 7.66 15.66
C VAL A 271 -3.69 8.58 15.79
N SER A 272 -4.90 8.06 15.65
CA SER A 272 -6.17 8.78 15.81
C SER A 272 -6.59 8.99 17.27
N GLY A 273 -5.76 8.59 18.24
CA GLY A 273 -5.77 9.16 19.57
C GLY A 273 -5.72 10.69 19.51
N SER A 274 -5.06 11.24 18.49
CA SER A 274 -5.14 12.66 18.16
C SER A 274 -6.49 13.04 17.52
N ALA A 275 -7.23 13.93 18.18
CA ALA A 275 -8.45 14.52 17.62
C ALA A 275 -8.18 15.24 16.29
N ARG A 276 -7.00 15.86 16.13
CA ARG A 276 -6.59 16.55 14.90
C ARG A 276 -6.46 15.59 13.73
N VAL A 277 -5.82 14.44 13.92
CA VAL A 277 -5.68 13.43 12.86
C VAL A 277 -7.03 12.86 12.45
N ARG A 278 -7.91 12.57 13.42
CA ARG A 278 -9.29 12.14 13.12
C ARG A 278 -10.05 13.18 12.31
N ALA A 279 -9.97 14.46 12.71
CA ALA A 279 -10.62 15.55 11.99
C ALA A 279 -10.12 15.70 10.55
N LEU A 280 -8.81 15.57 10.32
CA LEU A 280 -8.22 15.62 8.97
C LEU A 280 -8.72 14.47 8.09
N VAL A 281 -8.82 13.25 8.63
CA VAL A 281 -9.33 12.09 7.88
C VAL A 281 -10.82 12.27 7.57
N ALA A 282 -11.61 12.69 8.55
CA ALA A 282 -13.04 12.94 8.37
C ALA A 282 -13.27 14.07 7.34
N GLN A 283 -12.48 15.15 7.41
CA GLN A 283 -12.54 16.26 6.45
C GLN A 283 -12.25 15.75 5.03
N ALA A 284 -11.20 14.96 4.83
CA ALA A 284 -10.87 14.40 3.51
C ALA A 284 -12.01 13.54 2.92
N GLN A 285 -12.69 12.76 3.75
CA GLN A 285 -13.85 11.96 3.32
C GLN A 285 -15.07 12.84 2.99
N GLN A 286 -15.30 13.89 3.80
CA GLN A 286 -16.37 14.84 3.57
C GLN A 286 -16.14 15.67 2.31
N ASP A 287 -14.91 16.14 2.08
CA ASP A 287 -14.54 16.88 0.88
C ASP A 287 -14.76 16.03 -0.37
N TRP A 288 -14.34 14.78 -0.35
CA TRP A 288 -14.58 13.85 -1.46
C TRP A 288 -16.09 13.68 -1.74
N MET A 289 -16.91 13.51 -0.69
CA MET A 289 -18.36 13.37 -0.85
C MET A 289 -18.99 14.66 -1.40
N THR A 290 -18.52 15.80 -0.94
CA THR A 290 -18.96 17.13 -1.42
C THR A 290 -18.63 17.29 -2.90
N ALA A 291 -17.39 16.98 -3.30
CA ALA A 291 -16.98 16.99 -4.70
C ALA A 291 -17.83 16.06 -5.57
N ALA A 292 -18.10 14.83 -5.10
CA ALA A 292 -18.94 13.87 -5.80
C ALA A 292 -20.36 14.39 -6.03
N VAL A 293 -20.97 15.02 -5.03
CA VAL A 293 -22.32 15.60 -5.13
C VAL A 293 -22.32 16.80 -6.05
N GLN A 294 -21.38 17.74 -5.89
CA GLN A 294 -21.27 18.92 -6.73
C GLN A 294 -21.09 18.57 -8.21
N THR A 295 -20.21 17.62 -8.52
CA THR A 295 -19.99 17.19 -9.90
C THR A 295 -21.20 16.45 -10.49
N LEU A 296 -21.98 15.72 -9.67
CA LEU A 296 -23.25 15.14 -10.11
C LEU A 296 -24.31 16.20 -10.46
N ASP A 297 -24.24 17.37 -9.87
CA ASP A 297 -25.18 18.48 -10.18
C ASP A 297 -24.70 19.33 -11.39
N GLN A 298 -23.40 19.38 -11.64
CA GLN A 298 -22.79 20.29 -12.64
C GLN A 298 -22.38 19.60 -13.94
N ASN A 299 -21.86 18.38 -13.85
CA ASN A 299 -21.25 17.66 -14.98
C ASN A 299 -22.17 16.56 -15.50
N ARG A 300 -22.24 16.42 -16.83
CA ARG A 300 -22.96 15.28 -17.43
C ARG A 300 -22.27 13.95 -17.11
N THR A 301 -20.94 13.95 -17.12
CA THR A 301 -20.13 12.75 -16.83
C THR A 301 -18.91 13.11 -16.02
N THR A 302 -18.74 12.45 -14.89
CA THR A 302 -17.57 12.56 -14.01
C THR A 302 -17.01 11.16 -13.71
N LEU A 303 -15.70 11.02 -13.63
CA LEU A 303 -15.04 9.80 -13.14
C LEU A 303 -14.47 10.07 -11.75
N ALA A 304 -14.85 9.27 -10.76
CA ALA A 304 -14.31 9.35 -9.41
C ALA A 304 -13.55 8.06 -9.04
N LEU A 305 -12.53 8.23 -8.25
CA LEU A 305 -11.75 7.15 -7.65
C LEU A 305 -12.08 7.08 -6.17
N GLN A 306 -12.25 5.86 -5.63
CA GLN A 306 -12.45 5.66 -4.20
C GLN A 306 -11.83 4.34 -3.76
N SER A 307 -11.36 4.23 -2.51
CA SER A 307 -10.90 2.92 -2.03
C SER A 307 -12.07 1.95 -1.97
N MET A 308 -11.83 0.69 -2.32
CA MET A 308 -12.85 -0.35 -2.32
C MET A 308 -13.47 -0.53 -0.93
N ASP A 309 -12.67 -0.34 0.12
CA ASP A 309 -13.10 -0.46 1.51
C ASP A 309 -14.10 0.63 1.92
N LEU A 310 -13.84 1.88 1.53
CA LEU A 310 -14.78 2.99 1.72
C LEU A 310 -15.99 2.89 0.79
N LEU A 311 -15.83 2.26 -0.37
CA LEU A 311 -16.89 2.15 -1.36
C LEU A 311 -17.95 1.15 -0.95
N LEU A 312 -17.54 -0.04 -0.46
CA LEU A 312 -18.42 -1.21 -0.24
C LEU A 312 -18.86 -1.41 1.20
N GLY A 313 -18.39 -0.61 2.16
CA GLY A 313 -18.81 -0.72 3.56
C GLY A 313 -20.32 -0.55 3.74
N SER A 314 -20.90 -1.06 4.83
CA SER A 314 -22.34 -0.91 5.16
C SER A 314 -22.77 0.56 5.20
N ASP A 315 -21.93 1.42 5.73
CA ASP A 315 -22.06 2.88 5.74
C ASP A 315 -21.12 3.57 4.75
N GLY A 316 -20.70 2.81 3.73
CA GLY A 316 -19.77 3.27 2.72
C GLY A 316 -20.35 4.31 1.76
N THR A 317 -19.49 4.79 0.89
CA THR A 317 -19.81 5.85 -0.08
C THR A 317 -21.07 5.54 -0.91
N LEU A 318 -21.18 4.32 -1.45
CA LEU A 318 -22.36 3.94 -2.27
C LEU A 318 -23.65 3.87 -1.45
N ALA A 319 -23.59 3.38 -0.22
CA ALA A 319 -24.73 3.35 0.68
C ALA A 319 -25.18 4.77 1.04
N THR A 320 -24.24 5.68 1.27
CA THR A 320 -24.54 7.08 1.57
C THR A 320 -25.18 7.78 0.37
N LEU A 321 -24.66 7.60 -0.85
CA LEU A 321 -25.25 8.17 -2.06
C LEU A 321 -26.68 7.66 -2.32
N ARG A 322 -26.95 6.36 -2.05
CA ARG A 322 -28.33 5.82 -2.12
C ARG A 322 -29.25 6.50 -1.12
N ARG A 323 -28.81 6.69 0.13
CA ARG A 323 -29.61 7.41 1.16
C ARG A 323 -29.93 8.85 0.77
N MET A 324 -29.03 9.49 0.01
CA MET A 324 -29.23 10.83 -0.54
C MET A 324 -30.14 10.87 -1.79
N GLY A 325 -30.70 9.72 -2.21
CA GLY A 325 -31.64 9.63 -3.33
C GLY A 325 -31.00 9.48 -4.71
N TYR A 326 -29.70 9.18 -4.80
CA TYR A 326 -29.06 8.86 -6.07
C TYR A 326 -29.34 7.41 -6.48
N GLN A 327 -29.53 7.19 -7.77
CA GLN A 327 -29.57 5.84 -8.34
C GLN A 327 -28.14 5.30 -8.37
N VAL A 328 -27.94 4.12 -7.79
CA VAL A 328 -26.62 3.47 -7.73
C VAL A 328 -26.72 2.08 -8.33
N GLU A 329 -26.17 1.93 -9.51
CA GLU A 329 -26.03 0.69 -10.25
C GLU A 329 -24.60 0.19 -10.15
N GLY A 330 -24.43 -1.12 -10.05
CA GLY A 330 -23.09 -1.66 -9.92
C GLY A 330 -22.98 -3.13 -10.25
N PRO A 331 -21.74 -3.61 -10.32
CA PRO A 331 -21.44 -4.99 -10.63
C PRO A 331 -21.87 -5.95 -9.50
#